data_808424a7c7c3f01dfea0d3ce277c87c2
#
_entry.id   808424a7c7c3f01dfea0d3ce277c87c2
#
_cell.length_a   1.000
_cell.length_b   1.000
_cell.length_c   1.000
_cell.angle_alpha   90.00
_cell.angle_beta   90.00
_cell.angle_gamma   90.00
#
_symmetry.space_group_name_H-M   'P 1'
#
loop_
_entity.id
_entity.type
_entity.pdbx_description
1 polymer ?
#
loop_
_entity_poly.entity_id
_entity_poly.type
_entity_poly.pdbx_seq_one_letter_code
_entity_poly.pdbx_strand_id
1 'polypeptide(L)'
;KLKQAIGTASITRFNQYKSIQIQGQQAAGKSSGDAMNAMEDTASSILPADISYDWSGTSAQEREASGQTAMIVGMALVFVYLFLVALYESYTIPIAVLLISPIAALGALIFQLMINQAFDIYSQVGMITLVGLAAKQSILIVEFAKEEHERHGLAVKDAAIKAAKLRFRAIMMTELAFIIGVMPMIFASGAGANSRISVGST
;
A
#
# COMPACT_ATOMS: atom_id res chain seq x y z
N LYS A 1 29.45 53.99 11.11
CA LYS A 1 29.48 53.15 9.90
C LYS A 1 28.62 51.91 10.19
N LEU A 2 27.46 51.75 9.52
CA LEU A 2 26.64 50.56 9.58
C LEU A 2 27.32 49.44 8.79
N LYS A 3 27.60 48.28 9.41
CA LYS A 3 28.06 47.09 8.70
C LYS A 3 26.84 46.21 8.42
N GLN A 4 26.68 45.85 7.19
CA GLN A 4 25.67 44.87 6.77
C GLN A 4 26.12 43.49 7.31
N ALA A 5 25.32 42.86 8.12
CA ALA A 5 25.53 41.51 8.63
C ALA A 5 24.50 40.57 8.02
N ILE A 6 24.96 39.45 7.52
CA ILE A 6 24.08 38.38 7.01
C ILE A 6 23.65 37.55 8.21
N GLY A 7 22.38 37.55 8.52
CA GLY A 7 21.78 36.73 9.56
C GLY A 7 20.69 35.81 8.96
N THR A 8 20.32 34.77 9.70
CA THR A 8 19.22 33.90 9.32
C THR A 8 17.90 34.66 9.36
N ALA A 9 17.12 34.61 8.26
CA ALA A 9 15.83 35.30 8.16
C ALA A 9 14.77 34.75 9.10
N SER A 10 14.86 33.45 9.46
CA SER A 10 13.99 32.79 10.42
C SER A 10 14.77 31.75 11.21
N ILE A 11 14.43 31.59 12.49
CA ILE A 11 14.94 30.52 13.35
C ILE A 11 13.79 29.55 13.57
N THR A 12 13.89 28.39 12.94
CA THR A 12 12.91 27.30 13.16
C THR A 12 13.22 26.59 14.46
N ARG A 13 12.16 26.11 15.12
CA ARG A 13 12.26 25.31 16.32
C ARG A 13 11.43 24.04 16.15
N PHE A 14 11.98 22.93 16.57
CA PHE A 14 11.30 21.65 16.64
C PHE A 14 11.43 21.13 18.09
N ASN A 15 10.31 20.71 18.69
CA ASN A 15 10.27 20.29 20.10
C ASN A 15 10.98 21.26 21.06
N GLN A 16 10.78 22.58 20.88
CA GLN A 16 11.38 23.69 21.67
C GLN A 16 12.87 23.93 21.44
N TYR A 17 13.59 23.05 20.72
CA TYR A 17 14.98 23.22 20.36
C TYR A 17 15.15 23.98 19.04
N LYS A 18 16.24 24.72 18.90
CA LYS A 18 16.60 25.30 17.59
C LYS A 18 16.89 24.18 16.60
N SER A 19 16.28 24.21 15.44
CA SER A 19 16.40 23.16 14.46
C SER A 19 16.67 23.69 13.05
N ILE A 20 17.26 22.85 12.22
CA ILE A 20 17.41 23.06 10.80
C ILE A 20 16.71 21.88 10.13
N GLN A 21 15.75 22.17 9.24
CA GLN A 21 15.06 21.16 8.47
C GLN A 21 15.86 20.81 7.23
N ILE A 22 16.22 19.55 7.07
CA ILE A 22 16.84 19.00 5.88
C ILE A 22 15.77 18.24 5.10
N GLN A 23 15.57 18.60 3.82
CA GLN A 23 14.67 17.91 2.93
C GLN A 23 15.47 17.19 1.86
N GLY A 24 15.12 15.95 1.60
CA GLY A 24 15.76 15.12 0.58
C GLY A 24 14.77 14.18 -0.07
N GLN A 25 15.16 13.60 -1.18
CA GLN A 25 14.43 12.54 -1.87
C GLN A 25 15.35 11.35 -2.08
N GLN A 26 14.77 10.16 -2.08
CA GLN A 26 15.51 8.94 -2.43
C GLN A 26 16.06 9.00 -3.85
N ALA A 27 17.21 8.39 -4.06
CA ALA A 27 17.76 8.21 -5.40
C ALA A 27 16.87 7.25 -6.23
N ALA A 28 16.92 7.38 -7.54
CA ALA A 28 16.18 6.51 -8.45
C ALA A 28 16.48 5.02 -8.16
N GLY A 29 15.45 4.20 -8.00
CA GLY A 29 15.57 2.77 -7.69
C GLY A 29 15.86 2.45 -6.22
N LYS A 30 15.81 3.42 -5.31
CA LYS A 30 15.91 3.21 -3.86
C LYS A 30 14.57 3.52 -3.18
N SER A 31 14.29 2.81 -2.09
CA SER A 31 13.10 3.07 -1.28
C SER A 31 13.31 4.28 -0.36
N SER A 32 12.20 4.87 0.12
CA SER A 32 12.24 5.89 1.18
C SER A 32 12.89 5.36 2.46
N GLY A 33 12.61 4.10 2.80
CA GLY A 33 13.23 3.43 3.95
C GLY A 33 14.75 3.30 3.83
N ASP A 34 15.28 2.97 2.63
CA ASP A 34 16.73 2.92 2.38
C ASP A 34 17.37 4.30 2.55
N ALA A 35 16.70 5.34 2.07
CA ALA A 35 17.17 6.71 2.21
C ALA A 35 17.18 7.15 3.68
N MET A 36 16.13 6.81 4.45
CA MET A 36 16.09 7.12 5.88
C MET A 36 17.18 6.39 6.66
N ASN A 37 17.38 5.10 6.41
CA ASN A 37 18.45 4.33 7.05
C ASN A 37 19.84 4.90 6.72
N ALA A 38 20.10 5.27 5.46
CA ALA A 38 21.36 5.88 5.06
C ALA A 38 21.59 7.25 5.74
N MET A 39 20.51 8.04 5.94
CA MET A 39 20.58 9.29 6.69
C MET A 39 20.87 9.07 8.18
N GLU A 40 20.25 8.06 8.81
CA GLU A 40 20.53 7.69 10.20
C GLU A 40 21.97 7.23 10.40
N ASP A 41 22.48 6.37 9.52
CA ASP A 41 23.88 5.90 9.55
C ASP A 41 24.85 7.06 9.39
N THR A 42 24.56 7.98 8.46
CA THR A 42 25.36 9.18 8.24
C THR A 42 25.29 10.12 9.44
N ALA A 43 24.13 10.38 9.98
CA ALA A 43 23.92 11.23 11.14
C ALA A 43 24.67 10.69 12.36
N SER A 44 24.57 9.39 12.61
CA SER A 44 25.26 8.75 13.74
C SER A 44 26.81 8.83 13.66
N SER A 45 27.34 8.91 12.42
CA SER A 45 28.78 8.97 12.19
C SER A 45 29.37 10.40 12.17
N ILE A 46 28.57 11.41 11.83
CA ILE A 46 29.06 12.80 11.58
C ILE A 46 28.61 13.78 12.66
N LEU A 47 27.42 13.57 13.26
CA LEU A 47 26.88 14.52 14.22
C LEU A 47 27.67 14.52 15.55
N PRO A 48 28.06 15.70 16.06
CA PRO A 48 28.61 15.82 17.41
C PRO A 48 27.59 15.39 18.48
N ALA A 49 28.06 15.03 19.66
CA ALA A 49 27.23 14.53 20.77
C ALA A 49 26.17 15.52 21.29
N ASP A 50 26.31 16.81 20.98
CA ASP A 50 25.41 17.89 21.38
C ASP A 50 24.31 18.18 20.33
N ILE A 51 24.35 17.53 19.19
CA ILE A 51 23.35 17.65 18.12
C ILE A 51 22.61 16.33 17.95
N SER A 52 21.30 16.36 18.08
CA SER A 52 20.42 15.24 17.80
C SER A 52 19.61 15.49 16.53
N TYR A 53 19.12 14.44 15.94
CA TYR A 53 18.18 14.51 14.81
C TYR A 53 16.86 13.85 15.18
N ASP A 54 15.81 14.26 14.50
CA ASP A 54 14.49 13.64 14.62
C ASP A 54 13.76 13.74 13.27
N TRP A 55 12.87 12.79 13.02
CA TRP A 55 12.10 12.74 11.80
C TRP A 55 10.84 13.60 11.93
N SER A 56 10.46 14.27 10.83
CA SER A 56 9.24 15.09 10.78
C SER A 56 8.42 14.81 9.53
N GLY A 57 7.13 15.17 9.56
CA GLY A 57 6.23 15.02 8.42
C GLY A 57 5.99 13.56 8.04
N THR A 58 6.01 13.29 6.73
CA THR A 58 5.74 11.93 6.18
C THR A 58 6.81 10.92 6.57
N SER A 59 8.07 11.32 6.72
CA SER A 59 9.15 10.43 7.14
C SER A 59 8.99 9.95 8.59
N ALA A 60 8.50 10.81 9.49
CA ALA A 60 8.16 10.40 10.85
C ALA A 60 7.03 9.36 10.85
N GLN A 61 5.98 9.60 10.07
CA GLN A 61 4.86 8.65 9.93
C GLN A 61 5.30 7.31 9.34
N GLU A 62 6.18 7.34 8.35
CA GLU A 62 6.74 6.14 7.73
C GLU A 62 7.59 5.33 8.70
N ARG A 63 8.40 6.02 9.51
CA ARG A 63 9.23 5.37 10.56
C ARG A 63 8.36 4.72 11.64
N GLU A 64 7.33 5.41 12.07
CA GLU A 64 6.38 4.90 13.07
C GLU A 64 5.56 3.72 12.54
N ALA A 65 5.10 3.81 11.28
CA ALA A 65 4.31 2.76 10.64
C ALA A 65 5.14 1.51 10.31
N SER A 66 6.41 1.64 9.97
CA SER A 66 7.25 0.53 9.49
C SER A 66 7.37 -0.62 10.49
N GLY A 67 7.32 -0.34 11.80
CA GLY A 67 7.39 -1.37 12.85
C GLY A 67 6.07 -2.09 13.12
N GLN A 68 4.93 -1.53 12.75
CA GLN A 68 3.60 -2.02 13.12
C GLN A 68 2.82 -2.61 11.94
N THR A 69 3.21 -2.33 10.72
CA THR A 69 2.46 -2.71 9.51
C THR A 69 2.18 -4.20 9.43
N ALA A 70 3.16 -5.06 9.67
CA ALA A 70 2.99 -6.51 9.60
C ALA A 70 1.98 -7.03 10.64
N MET A 71 2.00 -6.49 11.85
CA MET A 71 1.05 -6.86 12.91
C MET A 71 -0.36 -6.40 12.57
N ILE A 72 -0.51 -5.17 12.08
CA ILE A 72 -1.82 -4.60 11.69
C ILE A 72 -2.43 -5.40 10.55
N VAL A 73 -1.65 -5.69 9.49
CA VAL A 73 -2.11 -6.49 8.34
C VAL A 73 -2.47 -7.91 8.78
N GLY A 74 -1.64 -8.55 9.61
CA GLY A 74 -1.92 -9.87 10.14
C GLY A 74 -3.24 -9.91 10.94
N MET A 75 -3.44 -8.93 11.82
CA MET A 75 -4.65 -8.82 12.62
C MET A 75 -5.89 -8.54 11.74
N ALA A 76 -5.76 -7.67 10.76
CA ALA A 76 -6.83 -7.39 9.79
C ALA A 76 -7.25 -8.64 9.02
N LEU A 77 -6.30 -9.47 8.56
CA LEU A 77 -6.60 -10.74 7.88
C LEU A 77 -7.33 -11.71 8.79
N VAL A 78 -6.94 -11.79 10.06
CA VAL A 78 -7.65 -12.63 11.05
C VAL A 78 -9.10 -12.16 11.26
N PHE A 79 -9.31 -10.85 11.42
CA PHE A 79 -10.67 -10.30 11.56
C PHE A 79 -11.52 -10.53 10.32
N VAL A 80 -10.97 -10.32 9.13
CA VAL A 80 -11.65 -10.59 7.85
C VAL A 80 -12.02 -12.08 7.76
N TYR A 81 -11.08 -12.97 8.10
CA TYR A 81 -11.36 -14.42 8.13
C TYR A 81 -12.50 -14.77 9.06
N LEU A 82 -12.46 -14.30 10.31
CA LEU A 82 -13.52 -14.55 11.29
C LEU A 82 -14.87 -14.00 10.84
N PHE A 83 -14.89 -12.81 10.27
CA PHE A 83 -16.10 -12.22 9.72
C PHE A 83 -16.68 -13.06 8.57
N LEU A 84 -15.83 -13.54 7.66
CA LEU A 84 -16.26 -14.41 6.57
C LEU A 84 -16.72 -15.78 7.06
N VAL A 85 -16.09 -16.35 8.11
CA VAL A 85 -16.56 -17.58 8.75
C VAL A 85 -17.97 -17.41 9.31
N ALA A 86 -18.21 -16.28 9.99
CA ALA A 86 -19.55 -15.97 10.51
C ALA A 86 -20.58 -15.76 9.40
N LEU A 87 -20.17 -15.14 8.27
CA LEU A 87 -21.05 -14.87 7.14
C LEU A 87 -21.42 -16.14 6.36
N TYR A 88 -20.46 -17.04 6.15
CA TYR A 88 -20.66 -18.25 5.34
C TYR A 88 -21.01 -19.50 6.16
N GLU A 89 -20.98 -19.40 7.49
CA GLU A 89 -21.18 -20.54 8.40
C GLU A 89 -20.28 -21.74 8.04
N SER A 90 -19.07 -21.44 7.53
CA SER A 90 -18.11 -22.42 7.05
C SER A 90 -16.69 -21.97 7.28
N TYR A 91 -15.79 -22.87 7.66
CA TYR A 91 -14.36 -22.58 7.83
C TYR A 91 -13.54 -22.69 6.54
N THR A 92 -14.05 -23.40 5.53
CA THR A 92 -13.31 -23.67 4.29
C THR A 92 -13.53 -22.62 3.22
N ILE A 93 -14.75 -22.10 3.10
CA ILE A 93 -15.11 -21.09 2.08
C ILE A 93 -14.28 -19.81 2.23
N PRO A 94 -14.09 -19.24 3.44
CA PRO A 94 -13.27 -18.05 3.64
C PRO A 94 -11.82 -18.21 3.19
N ILE A 95 -11.24 -19.40 3.29
CA ILE A 95 -9.89 -19.67 2.84
C ILE A 95 -9.78 -19.46 1.32
N ALA A 96 -10.75 -19.91 0.55
CA ALA A 96 -10.79 -19.72 -0.89
C ALA A 96 -10.84 -18.23 -1.28
N VAL A 97 -11.60 -17.43 -0.51
CA VAL A 97 -11.65 -15.96 -0.69
C VAL A 97 -10.32 -15.30 -0.37
N LEU A 98 -9.68 -15.69 0.73
CA LEU A 98 -8.41 -15.08 1.17
C LEU A 98 -7.23 -15.44 0.27
N LEU A 99 -7.26 -16.60 -0.41
CA LEU A 99 -6.21 -17.01 -1.35
C LEU A 99 -6.02 -16.06 -2.53
N ILE A 100 -6.98 -15.22 -2.85
CA ILE A 100 -6.84 -14.21 -3.90
C ILE A 100 -5.89 -13.07 -3.47
N SER A 101 -5.82 -12.77 -2.17
CA SER A 101 -5.03 -11.65 -1.64
C SER A 101 -3.53 -11.75 -1.96
N PRO A 102 -2.85 -12.89 -1.73
CA PRO A 102 -1.44 -13.02 -2.11
C PRO A 102 -1.23 -12.95 -3.63
N ILE A 103 -2.18 -13.42 -4.43
CA ILE A 103 -2.08 -13.36 -5.89
C ILE A 103 -2.19 -11.91 -6.37
N ALA A 104 -3.14 -11.15 -5.82
CA ALA A 104 -3.30 -9.73 -6.12
C ALA A 104 -2.05 -8.93 -5.70
N ALA A 105 -1.55 -9.15 -4.49
CA ALA A 105 -0.33 -8.52 -3.99
C ALA A 105 0.89 -8.84 -4.87
N LEU A 106 1.02 -10.08 -5.33
CA LEU A 106 2.09 -10.51 -6.21
C LEU A 106 2.02 -9.81 -7.57
N GLY A 107 0.82 -9.63 -8.13
CA GLY A 107 0.59 -8.87 -9.36
C GLY A 107 1.04 -7.42 -9.23
N ALA A 108 0.66 -6.75 -8.14
CA ALA A 108 1.07 -5.38 -7.86
C ALA A 108 2.59 -5.24 -7.74
N LEU A 109 3.24 -6.13 -6.96
CA LEU A 109 4.69 -6.10 -6.78
C LEU A 109 5.44 -6.32 -8.11
N ILE A 110 4.99 -7.26 -8.94
CA ILE A 110 5.58 -7.50 -10.27
C ILE A 110 5.47 -6.24 -11.13
N PHE A 111 4.30 -5.59 -11.15
CA PHE A 111 4.12 -4.39 -11.95
C PHE A 111 5.00 -3.23 -11.46
N GLN A 112 5.09 -3.01 -10.15
CA GLN A 112 5.99 -2.00 -9.56
C GLN A 112 7.45 -2.26 -9.91
N LEU A 113 7.90 -3.52 -9.87
CA LEU A 113 9.25 -3.89 -10.31
C LEU A 113 9.47 -3.58 -11.80
N MET A 114 8.47 -3.82 -12.66
CA MET A 114 8.58 -3.53 -14.09
C MET A 114 8.72 -2.04 -14.39
N ILE A 115 8.06 -1.18 -13.64
CA ILE A 115 8.17 0.28 -13.80
C ILE A 115 9.29 0.90 -12.96
N ASN A 116 10.07 0.06 -12.26
CA ASN A 116 11.16 0.47 -11.38
C ASN A 116 10.73 1.45 -10.27
N GLN A 117 9.50 1.26 -9.77
CA GLN A 117 8.94 2.04 -8.66
C GLN A 117 9.30 1.40 -7.34
N ALA A 118 9.80 2.20 -6.38
CA ALA A 118 10.10 1.72 -5.04
C ALA A 118 8.82 1.45 -4.24
N PHE A 119 8.87 0.40 -3.41
CA PHE A 119 7.78 0.07 -2.50
C PHE A 119 7.80 1.03 -1.30
N ASP A 120 6.96 2.04 -1.34
CA ASP A 120 6.82 3.07 -0.32
C ASP A 120 5.49 2.94 0.45
N ILE A 121 5.25 3.84 1.41
CA ILE A 121 4.01 3.85 2.21
C ILE A 121 2.76 4.03 1.33
N TYR A 122 2.87 4.77 0.22
CA TYR A 122 1.76 5.00 -0.71
C TYR A 122 1.44 3.73 -1.49
N SER A 123 2.46 2.97 -1.89
CA SER A 123 2.30 1.64 -2.48
C SER A 123 1.61 0.67 -1.51
N GLN A 124 1.93 0.74 -0.20
CA GLN A 124 1.25 -0.08 0.81
C GLN A 124 -0.25 0.24 0.89
N VAL A 125 -0.62 1.53 0.85
CA VAL A 125 -2.02 1.96 0.82
C VAL A 125 -2.72 1.48 -0.46
N GLY A 126 -2.06 1.60 -1.61
CA GLY A 126 -2.57 1.07 -2.88
C GLY A 126 -2.78 -0.44 -2.83
N MET A 127 -1.83 -1.19 -2.26
CA MET A 127 -1.92 -2.64 -2.10
C MET A 127 -3.11 -3.06 -1.21
N ILE A 128 -3.34 -2.37 -0.09
CA ILE A 128 -4.51 -2.64 0.77
C ILE A 128 -5.81 -2.43 0.00
N THR A 129 -5.88 -1.37 -0.80
CA THR A 129 -7.04 -1.07 -1.65
C THR A 129 -7.25 -2.17 -2.71
N LEU A 130 -6.17 -2.58 -3.39
CA LEU A 130 -6.20 -3.65 -4.39
C LEU A 130 -6.69 -4.98 -3.78
N VAL A 131 -6.15 -5.37 -2.63
CA VAL A 131 -6.57 -6.58 -1.91
C VAL A 131 -8.06 -6.51 -1.56
N GLY A 132 -8.56 -5.36 -1.12
CA GLY A 132 -9.99 -5.15 -0.85
C GLY A 132 -10.87 -5.32 -2.09
N LEU A 133 -10.44 -4.78 -3.24
CA LEU A 133 -11.14 -4.95 -4.51
C LEU A 133 -11.13 -6.41 -4.97
N ALA A 134 -9.98 -7.07 -4.92
CA ALA A 134 -9.84 -8.49 -5.29
C ALA A 134 -10.68 -9.41 -4.39
N ALA A 135 -10.69 -9.16 -3.08
CA ALA A 135 -11.53 -9.89 -2.13
C ALA A 135 -13.02 -9.75 -2.46
N LYS A 136 -13.49 -8.53 -2.80
CA LYS A 136 -14.88 -8.31 -3.22
C LYS A 136 -15.27 -9.15 -4.43
N GLN A 137 -14.41 -9.24 -5.44
CA GLN A 137 -14.67 -10.07 -6.63
C GLN A 137 -14.68 -11.55 -6.29
N SER A 138 -13.74 -12.00 -5.45
CA SER A 138 -13.68 -13.38 -4.98
C SER A 138 -14.93 -13.78 -4.19
N ILE A 139 -15.39 -12.93 -3.28
CA ILE A 139 -16.63 -13.14 -2.51
C ILE A 139 -17.81 -13.38 -3.45
N LEU A 140 -17.97 -12.53 -4.47
CA LEU A 140 -19.06 -12.66 -5.42
C LEU A 140 -19.00 -13.96 -6.23
N ILE A 141 -17.82 -14.40 -6.68
CA ILE A 141 -17.66 -15.65 -7.43
C ILE A 141 -17.98 -16.85 -6.53
N VAL A 142 -17.49 -16.83 -5.28
CA VAL A 142 -17.71 -17.91 -4.31
C VAL A 142 -19.19 -18.03 -3.94
N GLU A 143 -19.88 -16.90 -3.76
CA GLU A 143 -21.32 -16.88 -3.47
C GLU A 143 -22.14 -17.52 -4.61
N PHE A 144 -21.85 -17.12 -5.85
CA PHE A 144 -22.51 -17.74 -7.02
C PHE A 144 -22.16 -19.21 -7.17
N ALA A 145 -20.93 -19.62 -6.87
CA ALA A 145 -20.54 -21.03 -6.93
C ALA A 145 -21.26 -21.86 -5.86
N LYS A 146 -21.40 -21.30 -4.65
CA LYS A 146 -22.17 -21.93 -3.56
C LYS A 146 -23.65 -22.10 -3.96
N GLU A 147 -24.26 -21.04 -4.49
CA GLU A 147 -25.65 -21.09 -4.96
C GLU A 147 -25.87 -22.16 -6.07
N GLU A 148 -24.96 -22.23 -7.04
CA GLU A 148 -25.02 -23.24 -8.11
C GLU A 148 -24.82 -24.67 -7.58
N HIS A 149 -23.99 -24.86 -6.59
CA HIS A 149 -23.80 -26.17 -5.93
C HIS A 149 -25.03 -26.59 -5.14
N GLU A 150 -25.55 -25.70 -4.29
CA GLU A 150 -26.66 -26.01 -3.36
C GLU A 150 -28.00 -26.12 -4.08
N ARG A 151 -28.30 -25.21 -5.03
CA ARG A 151 -29.61 -25.20 -5.73
C ARG A 151 -29.71 -26.15 -6.92
N HIS A 152 -28.61 -26.32 -7.64
CA HIS A 152 -28.61 -27.11 -8.88
C HIS A 152 -27.88 -28.46 -8.73
N GLY A 153 -27.32 -28.77 -7.57
CA GLY A 153 -26.63 -30.03 -7.30
C GLY A 153 -25.37 -30.27 -8.13
N LEU A 154 -24.79 -29.20 -8.71
CA LEU A 154 -23.59 -29.31 -9.52
C LEU A 154 -22.37 -29.71 -8.69
N ALA A 155 -21.45 -30.47 -9.30
CA ALA A 155 -20.17 -30.73 -8.65
C ALA A 155 -19.44 -29.39 -8.37
N VAL A 156 -18.71 -29.30 -7.27
CA VAL A 156 -18.04 -28.05 -6.81
C VAL A 156 -17.20 -27.41 -7.92
N LYS A 157 -16.48 -28.21 -8.71
CA LYS A 157 -15.67 -27.74 -9.84
C LYS A 157 -16.54 -27.10 -10.94
N ASP A 158 -17.63 -27.75 -11.31
CA ASP A 158 -18.51 -27.26 -12.38
C ASP A 158 -19.31 -26.03 -11.93
N ALA A 159 -19.73 -26.00 -10.68
CA ALA A 159 -20.35 -24.83 -10.07
C ALA A 159 -19.40 -23.62 -10.08
N ALA A 160 -18.13 -23.80 -9.70
CA ALA A 160 -17.13 -22.74 -9.74
C ALA A 160 -16.87 -22.21 -11.16
N ILE A 161 -16.75 -23.11 -12.15
CA ILE A 161 -16.57 -22.73 -13.56
C ILE A 161 -17.79 -21.96 -14.08
N LYS A 162 -18.99 -22.42 -13.75
CA LYS A 162 -20.24 -21.77 -14.14
C LYS A 162 -20.37 -20.39 -13.51
N ALA A 163 -20.10 -20.26 -12.22
CA ALA A 163 -20.10 -18.99 -11.51
C ALA A 163 -19.11 -17.99 -12.12
N ALA A 164 -17.88 -18.43 -12.40
CA ALA A 164 -16.86 -17.59 -13.03
C ALA A 164 -17.32 -17.10 -14.42
N LYS A 165 -17.93 -17.96 -15.24
CA LYS A 165 -18.47 -17.58 -16.56
C LYS A 165 -19.61 -16.56 -16.44
N LEU A 166 -20.53 -16.75 -15.49
CA LEU A 166 -21.67 -15.84 -15.27
C LEU A 166 -21.20 -14.45 -14.83
N ARG A 167 -20.16 -14.39 -14.01
CA ARG A 167 -19.63 -13.14 -13.46
C ARG A 167 -18.53 -12.49 -14.29
N PHE A 168 -17.96 -13.22 -15.24
CA PHE A 168 -16.81 -12.75 -16.03
C PHE A 168 -17.03 -11.38 -16.67
N ARG A 169 -18.18 -11.17 -17.30
CA ARG A 169 -18.47 -9.88 -17.95
C ARG A 169 -18.53 -8.73 -16.94
N ALA A 170 -19.19 -8.92 -15.81
CA ALA A 170 -19.33 -7.88 -14.80
C ALA A 170 -17.98 -7.55 -14.15
N ILE A 171 -17.17 -8.57 -13.88
CA ILE A 171 -15.81 -8.40 -13.32
C ILE A 171 -14.93 -7.63 -14.31
N MET A 172 -14.88 -8.08 -15.56
CA MET A 172 -14.08 -7.41 -16.60
C MET A 172 -14.47 -5.94 -16.79
N MET A 173 -15.76 -5.62 -16.73
CA MET A 173 -16.21 -4.23 -16.82
C MET A 173 -15.74 -3.39 -15.64
N THR A 174 -15.82 -3.91 -14.42
CA THR A 174 -15.39 -3.17 -13.20
C THR A 174 -13.88 -3.00 -13.15
N GLU A 175 -13.13 -4.04 -13.47
CA GLU A 175 -11.66 -4.00 -13.44
C GLU A 175 -11.10 -3.07 -14.52
N LEU A 176 -11.62 -3.17 -15.77
CA LEU A 176 -11.20 -2.26 -16.84
C LEU A 176 -11.56 -0.81 -16.53
N ALA A 177 -12.75 -0.55 -15.96
CA ALA A 177 -13.14 0.80 -15.56
C ALA A 177 -12.21 1.33 -14.45
N PHE A 178 -11.83 0.49 -13.50
CA PHE A 178 -10.90 0.85 -12.44
C PHE A 178 -9.50 1.16 -13.00
N ILE A 179 -8.94 0.28 -13.84
CA ILE A 179 -7.63 0.48 -14.47
C ILE A 179 -7.60 1.80 -15.26
N ILE A 180 -8.62 2.06 -16.09
CA ILE A 180 -8.71 3.32 -16.86
C ILE A 180 -8.83 4.52 -15.92
N GLY A 181 -9.58 4.39 -14.82
CA GLY A 181 -9.74 5.45 -13.83
C GLY A 181 -8.47 5.81 -13.08
N VAL A 182 -7.60 4.82 -12.80
CA VAL A 182 -6.34 5.01 -12.08
C VAL A 182 -5.18 5.36 -13.02
N MET A 183 -5.28 5.04 -14.30
CA MET A 183 -4.23 5.29 -15.30
C MET A 183 -3.68 6.74 -15.29
N PRO A 184 -4.48 7.81 -15.14
CA PRO A 184 -3.95 9.17 -15.06
C PRO A 184 -2.99 9.39 -13.89
N MET A 185 -3.08 8.61 -12.82
CA MET A 185 -2.19 8.72 -11.66
C MET A 185 -0.77 8.26 -11.99
N ILE A 186 -0.61 7.28 -12.88
CA ILE A 186 0.70 6.77 -13.31
C ILE A 186 1.47 7.82 -14.12
N PHE A 187 0.76 8.69 -14.83
CA PHE A 187 1.35 9.77 -15.62
C PHE A 187 1.38 11.13 -14.88
N ALA A 188 1.18 11.09 -13.56
CA ALA A 188 1.18 12.32 -12.77
C ALA A 188 2.54 13.03 -12.82
N SER A 189 2.51 14.38 -12.87
CA SER A 189 3.68 15.23 -12.82
C SER A 189 3.52 16.35 -11.80
N GLY A 190 4.62 16.98 -11.39
CA GLY A 190 4.63 18.08 -10.43
C GLY A 190 4.68 17.62 -8.98
N ALA A 191 4.30 18.51 -8.06
CA ALA A 191 4.35 18.23 -6.63
C ALA A 191 3.47 17.02 -6.25
N GLY A 192 4.03 16.07 -5.49
CA GLY A 192 3.36 14.84 -5.08
C GLY A 192 3.13 13.81 -6.22
N ALA A 193 3.84 13.94 -7.35
CA ALA A 193 3.75 12.99 -8.45
C ALA A 193 4.11 11.57 -8.01
N ASN A 194 5.21 11.41 -7.28
CA ASN A 194 5.67 10.10 -6.81
C ASN A 194 4.61 9.37 -5.97
N SER A 195 3.96 10.07 -5.04
CA SER A 195 2.89 9.47 -4.22
C SER A 195 1.71 8.98 -5.07
N ARG A 196 1.32 9.77 -6.09
CA ARG A 196 0.24 9.38 -7.02
C ARG A 196 0.64 8.22 -7.91
N ILE A 197 1.88 8.21 -8.42
CA ILE A 197 2.41 7.11 -9.22
C ILE A 197 2.50 5.84 -8.37
N SER A 198 2.97 5.92 -7.13
CA SER A 198 3.05 4.78 -6.22
C SER A 198 1.68 4.14 -5.95
N VAL A 199 0.66 4.95 -5.62
CA VAL A 199 -0.72 4.44 -5.44
C VAL A 199 -1.30 3.90 -6.73
N GLY A 200 -1.08 4.59 -7.86
CA GLY A 200 -1.65 4.22 -9.15
C GLY A 200 -1.01 2.98 -9.79
N SER A 201 0.18 2.62 -9.37
CA SER A 201 0.92 1.45 -9.88
C SER A 201 0.68 0.16 -9.10
N THR A 202 -0.02 0.23 -7.98
CA THR A 202 -0.45 -0.94 -7.19
C THR A 202 -1.86 -1.36 -7.55
#